data_2d27c26083f25998cb9ca24b1a11aa8a
#
_entry.id   2d27c26083f25998cb9ca24b1a11aa8a
#
_cell.length_a   1.000
_cell.length_b   1.000
_cell.length_c   1.000
_cell.angle_alpha   90.00
_cell.angle_beta   90.00
_cell.angle_gamma   90.00
#
_symmetry.space_group_name_H-M   'P 1'
#
loop_
_entity.id
_entity.type
_entity.pdbx_description
1 polymer ?
#
loop_
_entity_poly.entity_id
_entity_poly.type
_entity_poly.pdbx_seq_one_letter_code
_entity_poly.pdbx_strand_id
1 'polypeptide(L)'
;MYTGLNNEEVLASRKKYGTNAITSKKKNSFFKLFIETLADPIIKILLIALAIKTIFLFHDFDWFETIGIVVAILVASLISSISEYGSESAFERLQEESSKINCKVKRENKILEIPIDEIVVNDIVILQSGDRIPADGIIISGEIEVDESSLNGESIEVTKNQNINNLVYRGTVVYSKEALMQVKKVGDSTYYGQMTQELQETTPDSPLKIRLRKLASTISIIGY
;
A
#
# COMPACT_ATOMS: atom_id res chain seq x y z
N MET A 1 26.38 21.10 -18.37
CA MET A 1 24.93 21.42 -18.59
C MET A 1 24.19 20.08 -18.68
N TYR A 2 23.24 19.79 -17.83
CA TYR A 2 22.54 18.50 -17.82
C TYR A 2 21.47 18.48 -18.92
N THR A 3 21.58 17.58 -19.90
CA THR A 3 20.69 17.48 -21.05
C THR A 3 19.39 16.69 -20.76
N GLY A 4 19.44 15.82 -19.75
CA GLY A 4 18.36 14.85 -19.48
C GLY A 4 18.32 13.70 -20.49
N LEU A 5 17.48 12.70 -20.23
CA LEU A 5 17.33 11.52 -21.05
C LEU A 5 16.60 11.82 -22.37
N ASN A 6 16.92 11.06 -23.42
CA ASN A 6 16.11 10.98 -24.64
C ASN A 6 15.03 9.87 -24.52
N ASN A 7 14.12 9.81 -25.50
CA ASN A 7 13.02 8.85 -25.47
C ASN A 7 13.46 7.38 -25.47
N GLU A 8 14.54 7.06 -26.18
CA GLU A 8 15.08 5.68 -26.23
C GLU A 8 15.67 5.29 -24.88
N GLU A 9 16.42 6.21 -24.25
CA GLU A 9 16.97 6.01 -22.91
C GLU A 9 15.90 5.87 -21.84
N VAL A 10 14.79 6.63 -21.94
CA VAL A 10 13.63 6.50 -21.05
C VAL A 10 13.01 5.11 -21.17
N LEU A 11 12.81 4.62 -22.41
CA LEU A 11 12.27 3.27 -22.63
C LEU A 11 13.21 2.18 -22.13
N ALA A 12 14.51 2.33 -22.36
CA ALA A 12 15.53 1.39 -21.86
C ALA A 12 15.57 1.36 -20.33
N SER A 13 15.52 2.55 -19.68
CA SER A 13 15.48 2.67 -18.23
C SER A 13 14.23 2.06 -17.64
N ARG A 14 13.05 2.32 -18.25
CA ARG A 14 11.77 1.74 -17.84
C ARG A 14 11.77 0.21 -17.93
N LYS A 15 12.34 -0.34 -19.01
CA LYS A 15 12.46 -1.80 -19.18
C LYS A 15 13.39 -2.44 -18.15
N LYS A 16 14.44 -1.74 -17.74
CA LYS A 16 15.46 -2.27 -16.81
C LYS A 16 15.06 -2.13 -15.34
N TYR A 17 14.49 -0.99 -14.96
CA TYR A 17 14.26 -0.62 -13.57
C TYR A 17 12.76 -0.52 -13.20
N GLY A 18 11.85 -0.67 -14.16
CA GLY A 18 10.42 -0.51 -13.95
C GLY A 18 9.94 0.94 -14.00
N THR A 19 8.72 1.15 -13.54
CA THR A 19 8.07 2.45 -13.40
C THR A 19 8.17 2.94 -11.96
N ASN A 20 7.87 4.22 -11.73
CA ASN A 20 7.86 4.79 -10.38
C ASN A 20 6.53 4.50 -9.62
N ALA A 21 5.67 3.65 -10.17
CA ALA A 21 4.48 3.19 -9.47
C ALA A 21 4.86 2.27 -8.30
N ILE A 22 4.16 2.42 -7.17
CA ILE A 22 4.29 1.50 -6.04
C ILE A 22 3.31 0.36 -6.25
N THR A 23 3.80 -0.86 -6.08
CA THR A 23 2.94 -2.06 -6.18
C THR A 23 1.97 -2.09 -5.01
N SER A 24 0.69 -1.90 -5.30
CA SER A 24 -0.38 -2.17 -4.35
C SER A 24 -0.74 -3.65 -4.37
N LYS A 25 -1.18 -4.21 -3.24
CA LYS A 25 -1.77 -5.54 -3.22
C LYS A 25 -2.90 -5.60 -4.24
N LYS A 26 -2.89 -6.65 -5.09
CA LYS A 26 -4.00 -6.90 -6.01
C LYS A 26 -5.29 -6.99 -5.19
N LYS A 27 -6.28 -6.24 -5.62
CA LYS A 27 -7.63 -6.28 -5.06
C LYS A 27 -8.15 -7.71 -5.03
N ASN A 28 -8.56 -8.15 -3.85
CA ASN A 28 -9.24 -9.42 -3.73
C ASN A 28 -10.60 -9.34 -4.43
N SER A 29 -10.94 -10.36 -5.21
CA SER A 29 -12.30 -10.47 -5.73
C SER A 29 -13.28 -10.55 -4.56
N PHE A 30 -14.43 -9.88 -4.67
CA PHE A 30 -15.51 -9.97 -3.67
C PHE A 30 -15.81 -11.43 -3.27
N PHE A 31 -15.83 -12.33 -4.25
CA PHE A 31 -16.09 -13.74 -4.01
C PHE A 31 -14.98 -14.43 -3.19
N LYS A 32 -13.73 -14.00 -3.39
CA LYS A 32 -12.60 -14.50 -2.60
C LYS A 32 -12.70 -14.02 -1.15
N LEU A 33 -12.99 -12.74 -0.93
CA LEU A 33 -13.23 -12.18 0.41
C LEU A 33 -14.39 -12.88 1.12
N PHE A 34 -15.48 -13.16 0.40
CA PHE A 34 -16.61 -13.88 0.96
C PHE A 34 -16.25 -15.30 1.41
N ILE A 35 -15.48 -16.04 0.61
CA ILE A 35 -14.99 -17.37 0.99
C ILE A 35 -14.01 -17.28 2.18
N GLU A 36 -13.12 -16.29 2.19
CA GLU A 36 -12.18 -16.07 3.30
C GLU A 36 -12.93 -15.73 4.59
N THR A 37 -14.00 -14.95 4.53
CA THR A 37 -14.87 -14.66 5.69
C THR A 37 -15.57 -15.93 6.20
N LEU A 38 -16.07 -16.79 5.30
CA LEU A 38 -16.63 -18.10 5.71
C LEU A 38 -15.58 -19.03 6.33
N ALA A 39 -14.32 -18.83 5.99
CA ALA A 39 -13.18 -19.55 6.56
C ALA A 39 -12.71 -18.98 7.91
N ASP A 40 -13.33 -17.91 8.43
CA ASP A 40 -13.00 -17.34 9.74
C ASP A 40 -13.19 -18.40 10.84
N PRO A 41 -12.27 -18.50 11.80
CA PRO A 41 -12.32 -19.49 12.87
C PRO A 41 -13.64 -19.51 13.66
N ILE A 42 -14.24 -18.33 13.89
CA ILE A 42 -15.49 -18.21 14.63
C ILE A 42 -16.65 -18.80 13.80
N ILE A 43 -16.71 -18.50 12.51
CA ILE A 43 -17.72 -19.03 11.60
C ILE A 43 -17.53 -20.53 11.41
N LYS A 44 -16.31 -21.01 11.30
CA LYS A 44 -16.01 -22.46 11.24
C LYS A 44 -16.54 -23.22 12.45
N ILE A 45 -16.33 -22.70 13.65
CA ILE A 45 -16.85 -23.32 14.88
C ILE A 45 -18.38 -23.38 14.83
N LEU A 46 -19.03 -22.32 14.39
CA LEU A 46 -20.48 -22.27 14.24
C LEU A 46 -20.99 -23.32 13.22
N LEU A 47 -20.30 -23.44 12.07
CA LEU A 47 -20.61 -24.42 11.04
C LEU A 47 -20.41 -25.86 11.54
N ILE A 48 -19.33 -26.10 12.31
CA ILE A 48 -19.08 -27.44 12.93
C ILE A 48 -20.16 -27.75 13.94
N ALA A 49 -20.54 -26.82 14.82
CA ALA A 49 -21.61 -26.98 15.78
C ALA A 49 -22.94 -27.27 15.09
N LEU A 50 -23.24 -26.55 14.00
CA LEU A 50 -24.42 -26.80 13.19
C LEU A 50 -24.41 -28.20 12.56
N ALA A 51 -23.28 -28.66 12.04
CA ALA A 51 -23.11 -29.98 11.47
C ALA A 51 -23.32 -31.09 12.52
N ILE A 52 -22.73 -30.92 13.71
CA ILE A 52 -22.89 -31.84 14.85
C ILE A 52 -24.36 -31.90 15.25
N LYS A 53 -25.02 -30.74 15.43
CA LYS A 53 -26.45 -30.66 15.73
C LYS A 53 -27.29 -31.42 14.70
N THR A 54 -27.01 -31.21 13.42
CA THR A 54 -27.76 -31.86 12.33
C THR A 54 -27.58 -33.39 12.35
N ILE A 55 -26.41 -33.89 12.70
CA ILE A 55 -26.12 -35.33 12.73
C ILE A 55 -26.76 -36.00 13.97
N PHE A 56 -26.66 -35.39 15.14
CA PHE A 56 -27.07 -36.01 16.40
C PHE A 56 -28.57 -35.81 16.71
N LEU A 57 -29.20 -34.73 16.23
CA LEU A 57 -30.62 -34.40 16.47
C LEU A 57 -31.48 -34.67 15.24
N PHE A 58 -31.13 -35.65 14.43
CA PHE A 58 -31.88 -35.98 13.19
C PHE A 58 -33.35 -36.34 13.44
N HIS A 59 -33.71 -36.79 14.65
CA HIS A 59 -35.09 -37.16 15.03
C HIS A 59 -35.92 -35.99 15.53
N ASP A 60 -35.30 -34.93 16.10
CA ASP A 60 -35.93 -33.71 16.60
C ASP A 60 -35.40 -32.48 15.86
N PHE A 61 -35.32 -32.57 14.52
CA PHE A 61 -34.72 -31.55 13.68
C PHE A 61 -35.62 -30.32 13.56
N ASP A 62 -35.24 -29.23 14.22
CA ASP A 62 -35.91 -27.94 14.07
C ASP A 62 -35.38 -27.18 12.84
N TRP A 63 -36.15 -27.24 11.75
CA TRP A 63 -35.84 -26.57 10.50
C TRP A 63 -35.75 -25.05 10.65
N PHE A 64 -36.60 -24.46 11.49
CA PHE A 64 -36.60 -23.00 11.69
C PHE A 64 -35.32 -22.50 12.32
N GLU A 65 -34.84 -23.16 13.37
CA GLU A 65 -33.62 -22.80 14.05
C GLU A 65 -32.40 -23.01 13.14
N THR A 66 -32.34 -24.14 12.44
CA THR A 66 -31.23 -24.47 11.53
C THR A 66 -31.15 -23.48 10.37
N ILE A 67 -32.25 -23.19 9.70
CA ILE A 67 -32.30 -22.19 8.63
C ILE A 67 -31.93 -20.79 9.17
N GLY A 68 -32.45 -20.43 10.36
CA GLY A 68 -32.10 -19.15 11.00
C GLY A 68 -30.61 -18.97 11.23
N ILE A 69 -29.89 -20.00 11.69
CA ILE A 69 -28.45 -19.96 11.89
C ILE A 69 -27.73 -19.85 10.55
N VAL A 70 -28.11 -20.61 9.53
CA VAL A 70 -27.51 -20.54 8.20
C VAL A 70 -27.70 -19.14 7.59
N VAL A 71 -28.89 -18.59 7.65
CA VAL A 71 -29.19 -17.25 7.16
C VAL A 71 -28.37 -16.20 7.92
N ALA A 72 -28.26 -16.30 9.24
CA ALA A 72 -27.46 -15.39 10.06
C ALA A 72 -25.98 -15.42 9.67
N ILE A 73 -25.41 -16.60 9.45
CA ILE A 73 -24.03 -16.76 8.98
C ILE A 73 -23.84 -16.11 7.61
N LEU A 74 -24.74 -16.38 6.66
CA LEU A 74 -24.66 -15.81 5.31
C LEU A 74 -24.75 -14.29 5.32
N VAL A 75 -25.70 -13.74 6.08
CA VAL A 75 -25.88 -12.28 6.20
C VAL A 75 -24.65 -11.64 6.86
N ALA A 76 -24.14 -12.21 7.95
CA ALA A 76 -22.94 -11.71 8.62
C ALA A 76 -21.71 -11.73 7.69
N SER A 77 -21.51 -12.84 6.96
CA SER A 77 -20.42 -12.98 6.00
C SER A 77 -20.55 -12.00 4.83
N LEU A 78 -21.78 -11.78 4.36
CA LEU A 78 -22.04 -10.83 3.27
C LEU A 78 -21.74 -9.39 3.70
N ILE A 79 -22.21 -8.98 4.88
CA ILE A 79 -21.96 -7.62 5.44
C ILE A 79 -20.47 -7.41 5.64
N SER A 80 -19.77 -8.38 6.23
CA SER A 80 -18.31 -8.31 6.42
C SER A 80 -17.57 -8.16 5.10
N SER A 81 -17.91 -8.97 4.10
CA SER A 81 -17.27 -8.93 2.78
C SER A 81 -17.54 -7.63 2.02
N ILE A 82 -18.75 -7.07 2.13
CA ILE A 82 -19.08 -5.77 1.53
C ILE A 82 -18.26 -4.66 2.19
N SER A 83 -18.17 -4.68 3.52
CA SER A 83 -17.39 -3.68 4.28
C SER A 83 -15.91 -3.72 3.92
N GLU A 84 -15.32 -4.91 3.85
CA GLU A 84 -13.91 -5.10 3.52
C GLU A 84 -13.62 -4.69 2.05
N TYR A 85 -14.45 -5.12 1.11
CA TYR A 85 -14.35 -4.74 -0.29
C TYR A 85 -14.49 -3.23 -0.51
N GLY A 86 -15.40 -2.58 0.22
CA GLY A 86 -15.58 -1.13 0.20
C GLY A 86 -14.34 -0.39 0.72
N SER A 87 -13.74 -0.87 1.80
CA SER A 87 -12.53 -0.30 2.39
C SER A 87 -11.32 -0.44 1.45
N GLU A 88 -11.11 -1.61 0.84
CA GLU A 88 -10.05 -1.82 -0.16
C GLU A 88 -10.25 -0.88 -1.37
N SER A 89 -11.47 -0.73 -1.86
CA SER A 89 -11.77 0.15 -3.01
C SER A 89 -11.54 1.62 -2.71
N ALA A 90 -11.87 2.08 -1.50
CA ALA A 90 -11.61 3.45 -1.08
C ALA A 90 -10.11 3.73 -0.99
N PHE A 91 -9.33 2.79 -0.46
CA PHE A 91 -7.88 2.90 -0.39
C PHE A 91 -7.23 2.96 -1.78
N GLU A 92 -7.66 2.12 -2.73
CA GLU A 92 -7.17 2.17 -4.12
C GLU A 92 -7.41 3.54 -4.77
N ARG A 93 -8.61 4.12 -4.60
CA ARG A 93 -8.92 5.46 -5.15
C ARG A 93 -8.02 6.54 -4.59
N LEU A 94 -7.75 6.51 -3.28
CA LEU A 94 -6.82 7.45 -2.65
C LEU A 94 -5.40 7.31 -3.20
N GLN A 95 -4.98 6.08 -3.47
CA GLN A 95 -3.66 5.79 -4.05
C GLN A 95 -3.58 6.26 -5.51
N GLU A 96 -4.61 6.03 -6.32
CA GLU A 96 -4.70 6.55 -7.70
C GLU A 96 -4.71 8.07 -7.75
N GLU A 97 -5.39 8.74 -6.84
CA GLU A 97 -5.39 10.21 -6.76
C GLU A 97 -4.00 10.74 -6.40
N SER A 98 -3.28 10.06 -5.53
CA SER A 98 -1.91 10.42 -5.16
C SER A 98 -0.92 10.21 -6.31
N SER A 99 -1.17 9.28 -7.22
CA SER A 99 -0.30 9.02 -8.39
C SER A 99 -0.48 10.02 -9.52
N LYS A 100 -1.57 10.79 -9.52
CA LYS A 100 -1.84 11.84 -10.52
C LYS A 100 -1.07 13.14 -10.29
N ILE A 101 -0.23 13.21 -9.26
CA ILE A 101 0.63 14.37 -9.03
C ILE A 101 1.67 14.42 -10.16
N ASN A 102 1.77 15.57 -10.81
CA ASN A 102 2.77 15.81 -11.84
C ASN A 102 4.07 16.36 -11.23
N CYS A 103 5.17 16.11 -11.92
CA CYS A 103 6.46 16.70 -11.60
C CYS A 103 7.14 17.21 -12.86
N LYS A 104 8.05 18.17 -12.69
CA LYS A 104 8.84 18.75 -13.79
C LYS A 104 10.11 17.97 -13.97
N VAL A 105 10.30 17.39 -15.14
CA VAL A 105 11.51 16.69 -15.53
C VAL A 105 12.20 17.37 -16.70
N LYS A 106 13.52 17.27 -16.74
CA LYS A 106 14.29 17.74 -17.87
C LYS A 106 14.68 16.55 -18.74
N ARG A 107 14.16 16.52 -19.98
CA ARG A 107 14.47 15.51 -21.01
C ARG A 107 14.80 16.24 -22.32
N GLU A 108 15.85 15.85 -23.03
CA GLU A 108 16.29 16.47 -24.29
C GLU A 108 16.40 18.01 -24.23
N ASN A 109 16.96 18.53 -23.14
CA ASN A 109 17.03 19.98 -22.84
C ASN A 109 15.66 20.70 -22.70
N LYS A 110 14.54 19.99 -22.74
CA LYS A 110 13.19 20.55 -22.53
C LYS A 110 12.71 20.21 -21.12
N ILE A 111 11.94 21.13 -20.56
CA ILE A 111 11.23 20.88 -19.30
C ILE A 111 9.84 20.34 -19.68
N LEU A 112 9.55 19.15 -19.18
CA LEU A 112 8.28 18.45 -19.38
C LEU A 112 7.61 18.25 -18.02
N GLU A 113 6.32 18.40 -18.00
CA GLU A 113 5.51 18.04 -16.83
C GLU A 113 4.90 16.66 -17.07
N ILE A 114 5.27 15.69 -16.24
CA ILE A 114 4.84 14.30 -16.37
C ILE A 114 4.27 13.79 -15.04
N PRO A 115 3.36 12.80 -15.08
CA PRO A 115 2.93 12.09 -13.88
C PRO A 115 4.13 11.46 -13.17
N ILE A 116 4.11 11.46 -11.83
CA ILE A 116 5.23 10.91 -11.03
C ILE A 116 5.48 9.43 -11.33
N ASP A 117 4.47 8.67 -11.74
CA ASP A 117 4.59 7.24 -12.08
C ASP A 117 5.38 7.01 -13.37
N GLU A 118 5.51 8.03 -14.23
CA GLU A 118 6.26 7.94 -15.49
C GLU A 118 7.75 8.27 -15.36
N ILE A 119 8.19 8.65 -14.16
CA ILE A 119 9.61 8.88 -13.85
C ILE A 119 10.38 7.57 -13.98
N VAL A 120 11.59 7.68 -14.48
CA VAL A 120 12.52 6.55 -14.60
C VAL A 120 13.88 6.87 -13.96
N VAL A 121 14.66 5.83 -13.70
CA VAL A 121 16.04 5.99 -13.19
C VAL A 121 16.86 6.81 -14.18
N ASN A 122 17.66 7.74 -13.66
CA ASN A 122 18.46 8.76 -14.35
C ASN A 122 17.67 9.94 -14.93
N ASP A 123 16.36 10.04 -14.75
CA ASP A 123 15.66 11.30 -15.02
C ASP A 123 16.24 12.44 -14.17
N ILE A 124 16.19 13.64 -14.73
CA ILE A 124 16.54 14.87 -14.01
C ILE A 124 15.24 15.59 -13.65
N VAL A 125 14.96 15.64 -12.36
CA VAL A 125 13.77 16.30 -11.80
C VAL A 125 14.14 17.67 -11.30
N ILE A 126 13.29 18.66 -11.60
CA ILE A 126 13.39 20.02 -11.06
C ILE A 126 12.56 20.05 -9.78
N LEU A 127 13.20 20.35 -8.68
CA LEU A 127 12.58 20.46 -7.36
C LEU A 127 12.48 21.93 -7.00
N GLN A 128 11.28 22.37 -6.60
CA GLN A 128 10.97 23.72 -6.15
C GLN A 128 10.27 23.70 -4.79
N SER A 129 10.28 24.83 -4.11
CA SER A 129 9.57 24.97 -2.82
C SER A 129 8.11 24.55 -2.93
N GLY A 130 7.65 23.70 -2.02
CA GLY A 130 6.31 23.10 -2.00
C GLY A 130 6.20 21.78 -2.75
N ASP A 131 7.18 21.41 -3.57
CA ASP A 131 7.16 20.14 -4.30
C ASP A 131 7.37 18.95 -3.35
N ARG A 132 6.65 17.87 -3.63
CA ARG A 132 6.94 16.57 -3.02
C ARG A 132 7.95 15.82 -3.86
N ILE A 133 9.02 15.32 -3.25
CA ILE A 133 10.07 14.57 -3.94
C ILE A 133 9.48 13.26 -4.47
N PRO A 134 9.53 13.04 -5.81
CA PRO A 134 8.76 11.97 -6.45
C PRO A 134 9.42 10.59 -6.42
N ALA A 135 10.74 10.52 -6.23
CA ALA A 135 11.54 9.30 -6.25
C ALA A 135 12.80 9.48 -5.41
N ASP A 136 13.54 8.40 -5.11
CA ASP A 136 14.83 8.55 -4.43
C ASP A 136 15.93 8.96 -5.43
N GLY A 137 16.77 9.88 -5.01
CA GLY A 137 17.82 10.39 -5.88
C GLY A 137 18.90 11.19 -5.16
N ILE A 138 19.69 11.89 -5.95
CA ILE A 138 20.75 12.76 -5.47
C ILE A 138 20.60 14.16 -6.06
N ILE A 139 20.92 15.17 -5.27
CA ILE A 139 21.03 16.54 -5.74
C ILE A 139 22.29 16.66 -6.57
N ILE A 140 22.16 17.13 -7.81
CA ILE A 140 23.25 17.32 -8.76
C ILE A 140 23.57 18.79 -9.00
N SER A 141 22.66 19.71 -8.68
CA SER A 141 22.87 21.16 -8.79
C SER A 141 21.84 21.89 -7.94
N GLY A 142 22.22 23.04 -7.41
CA GLY A 142 21.35 23.83 -6.53
C GLY A 142 21.41 23.39 -5.07
N GLU A 143 20.50 23.95 -4.29
CA GLU A 143 20.37 23.70 -2.85
C GLU A 143 18.89 23.78 -2.46
N ILE A 144 18.45 22.86 -1.63
CA ILE A 144 17.09 22.83 -1.07
C ILE A 144 17.11 22.56 0.43
N GLU A 145 16.08 22.99 1.11
CA GLU A 145 15.75 22.60 2.48
C GLU A 145 14.58 21.63 2.40
N VAL A 146 14.73 20.46 3.01
CA VAL A 146 13.76 19.35 2.91
C VAL A 146 13.24 19.01 4.29
N ASP A 147 11.92 18.89 4.39
CA ASP A 147 11.24 18.30 5.54
C ASP A 147 11.21 16.77 5.36
N GLU A 148 11.93 16.07 6.22
CA GLU A 148 12.00 14.60 6.27
C GLU A 148 11.13 13.99 7.36
N SER A 149 10.22 14.74 7.97
CA SER A 149 9.34 14.28 9.06
C SER A 149 8.51 13.06 8.68
N SER A 150 8.18 12.92 7.40
CA SER A 150 7.46 11.75 6.87
C SER A 150 8.26 10.45 6.94
N LEU A 151 9.59 10.51 7.13
CA LEU A 151 10.48 9.34 7.20
C LEU A 151 10.96 9.03 8.61
N ASN A 152 11.37 10.06 9.35
CA ASN A 152 11.99 9.91 10.68
C ASN A 152 11.11 10.43 11.84
N GLY A 153 9.98 11.08 11.52
CA GLY A 153 9.09 11.70 12.52
C GLY A 153 9.61 13.00 13.13
N GLU A 154 10.79 13.48 12.72
CA GLU A 154 11.38 14.71 13.23
C GLU A 154 11.11 15.87 12.26
N SER A 155 10.41 16.90 12.70
CA SER A 155 10.12 18.11 11.91
C SER A 155 11.33 19.05 11.90
N ILE A 156 12.46 18.58 11.41
CA ILE A 156 13.69 19.37 11.25
C ILE A 156 13.97 19.51 9.76
N GLU A 157 14.15 20.74 9.32
CA GLU A 157 14.55 21.04 7.94
C GLU A 157 16.02 20.70 7.73
N VAL A 158 16.29 19.86 6.73
CA VAL A 158 17.63 19.43 6.40
C VAL A 158 18.08 20.08 5.10
N THR A 159 19.19 20.83 5.14
CA THR A 159 19.81 21.39 3.93
C THR A 159 20.46 20.29 3.11
N LYS A 160 20.14 20.27 1.83
CA LYS A 160 20.67 19.30 0.86
C LYS A 160 21.20 20.00 -0.37
N ASN A 161 22.43 19.67 -0.73
CA ASN A 161 23.07 20.15 -1.94
C ASN A 161 24.05 19.09 -2.48
N GLN A 162 24.72 19.36 -3.59
CA GLN A 162 25.64 18.43 -4.23
C GLN A 162 26.77 17.94 -3.30
N ASN A 163 27.21 18.75 -2.33
CA ASN A 163 28.35 18.48 -1.45
C ASN A 163 27.97 18.00 -0.06
N ILE A 164 26.76 18.36 0.39
CA ILE A 164 26.29 18.09 1.75
C ILE A 164 24.93 17.38 1.67
N ASN A 165 24.83 16.20 2.26
CA ASN A 165 23.58 15.43 2.34
C ASN A 165 22.83 15.37 1.01
N ASN A 166 23.50 14.98 -0.06
CA ASN A 166 22.95 15.03 -1.40
C ASN A 166 21.80 14.03 -1.67
N LEU A 167 21.57 13.06 -0.77
CA LEU A 167 20.51 12.07 -0.90
C LEU A 167 19.15 12.69 -0.56
N VAL A 168 18.17 12.46 -1.43
CA VAL A 168 16.78 12.84 -1.26
C VAL A 168 15.88 11.62 -1.44
N TYR A 169 14.78 11.60 -0.70
CA TYR A 169 13.91 10.43 -0.59
C TYR A 169 12.50 10.75 -1.06
N ARG A 170 11.87 9.79 -1.70
CA ARG A 170 10.46 9.87 -2.12
C ARG A 170 9.55 10.18 -0.94
N GLY A 171 8.62 11.12 -1.16
CA GLY A 171 7.57 11.47 -0.21
C GLY A 171 7.91 12.61 0.75
N THR A 172 9.18 13.01 0.85
CA THR A 172 9.60 14.21 1.58
C THR A 172 9.22 15.49 0.82
N VAL A 173 9.15 16.61 1.51
CA VAL A 173 8.68 17.88 0.95
C VAL A 173 9.80 18.90 0.91
N VAL A 174 9.96 19.57 -0.24
CA VAL A 174 10.88 20.70 -0.39
C VAL A 174 10.29 21.92 0.32
N TYR A 175 10.94 22.36 1.39
CA TYR A 175 10.49 23.51 2.16
C TYR A 175 10.86 24.84 1.48
N SER A 176 12.10 24.95 1.01
CA SER A 176 12.59 26.19 0.38
C SER A 176 13.65 25.94 -0.67
N LYS A 177 13.91 26.95 -1.49
CA LYS A 177 14.89 27.00 -2.58
C LYS A 177 14.53 26.07 -3.75
N GLU A 178 15.52 25.84 -4.64
CA GLU A 178 15.36 24.97 -5.82
C GLU A 178 16.63 24.19 -6.11
N ALA A 179 16.47 22.99 -6.68
CA ALA A 179 17.56 22.15 -7.08
C ALA A 179 17.20 21.24 -8.26
N LEU A 180 18.23 20.71 -8.91
CA LEU A 180 18.13 19.60 -9.85
C LEU A 180 18.51 18.30 -9.13
N MET A 181 17.65 17.32 -9.23
CA MET A 181 17.83 15.98 -8.69
C MET A 181 17.97 14.97 -9.82
N GLN A 182 18.92 14.04 -9.70
CA GLN A 182 18.99 12.86 -10.55
C GLN A 182 18.38 11.67 -9.83
N VAL A 183 17.39 11.03 -10.45
CA VAL A 183 16.69 9.84 -9.93
C VAL A 183 17.63 8.63 -9.89
N LYS A 184 17.69 7.93 -8.76
CA LYS A 184 18.49 6.73 -8.55
C LYS A 184 17.66 5.47 -8.32
N LYS A 185 16.50 5.61 -7.66
CA LYS A 185 15.58 4.49 -7.42
C LYS A 185 14.14 4.93 -7.67
N VAL A 186 13.32 4.02 -8.18
CA VAL A 186 11.91 4.25 -8.54
C VAL A 186 11.02 3.16 -7.94
N GLY A 187 9.75 3.48 -7.76
CA GLY A 187 8.71 2.54 -7.33
C GLY A 187 9.05 1.82 -6.03
N ASP A 188 8.91 0.51 -6.04
CA ASP A 188 9.13 -0.35 -4.87
C ASP A 188 10.59 -0.39 -4.39
N SER A 189 11.55 0.00 -5.24
CA SER A 189 12.95 0.07 -4.86
C SER A 189 13.31 1.33 -4.06
N THR A 190 12.42 2.33 -3.99
CA THR A 190 12.60 3.52 -3.15
C THR A 190 12.47 3.15 -1.67
N TYR A 191 13.04 3.98 -0.79
CA TYR A 191 12.92 3.81 0.66
C TYR A 191 11.44 3.76 1.10
N TYR A 192 10.63 4.68 0.58
CA TYR A 192 9.19 4.71 0.82
C TYR A 192 8.48 3.44 0.29
N GLY A 193 8.88 2.96 -0.90
CA GLY A 193 8.34 1.73 -1.49
C GLY A 193 8.61 0.51 -0.62
N GLN A 194 9.85 0.35 -0.13
CA GLN A 194 10.24 -0.74 0.77
C GLN A 194 9.46 -0.72 2.09
N MET A 195 9.35 0.45 2.74
CA MET A 195 8.51 0.60 3.94
C MET A 195 7.05 0.22 3.69
N THR A 196 6.50 0.62 2.55
CA THR A 196 5.11 0.30 2.19
C THR A 196 4.92 -1.21 1.98
N GLN A 197 5.89 -1.89 1.38
CA GLN A 197 5.85 -3.35 1.22
C GLN A 197 5.92 -4.08 2.56
N GLU A 198 6.84 -3.69 3.45
CA GLU A 198 6.93 -4.25 4.80
C GLU A 198 5.63 -4.11 5.59
N LEU A 199 4.98 -2.94 5.50
CA LEU A 199 3.67 -2.71 6.14
C LEU A 199 2.56 -3.56 5.52
N GLN A 200 2.63 -3.88 4.22
CA GLN A 200 1.65 -4.73 3.55
C GLN A 200 1.84 -6.21 3.88
N GLU A 201 3.06 -6.67 4.12
CA GLU A 201 3.35 -8.06 4.49
C GLU A 201 3.02 -8.36 5.95
N THR A 202 3.20 -7.41 6.83
CA THR A 202 3.00 -7.54 8.28
C THR A 202 1.73 -6.82 8.75
N THR A 203 0.54 -7.26 8.32
CA THR A 203 -0.66 -6.99 9.12
C THR A 203 -0.78 -8.08 10.18
N PRO A 204 -0.18 -7.91 11.37
CA PRO A 204 -0.37 -8.89 12.44
C PRO A 204 -1.86 -8.89 12.81
N ASP A 205 -2.43 -10.09 12.97
CA ASP A 205 -3.77 -10.21 13.55
C ASP A 205 -3.87 -9.35 14.80
N SER A 206 -4.95 -8.57 14.94
CA SER A 206 -5.10 -7.71 16.11
C SER A 206 -4.97 -8.56 17.39
N PRO A 207 -4.39 -8.03 18.48
CA PRO A 207 -4.26 -8.76 19.75
C PRO A 207 -5.57 -9.34 20.25
N LEU A 208 -6.69 -8.68 19.94
CA LEU A 208 -8.03 -9.17 20.24
C LEU A 208 -8.37 -10.41 19.40
N LYS A 209 -8.09 -10.41 18.10
CA LYS A 209 -8.32 -11.55 17.20
C LYS A 209 -7.49 -12.77 17.59
N ILE A 210 -6.24 -12.56 18.03
CA ILE A 210 -5.37 -13.64 18.57
C ILE A 210 -5.95 -14.21 19.86
N ARG A 211 -6.44 -13.37 20.77
CA ARG A 211 -7.05 -13.81 22.03
C ARG A 211 -8.37 -14.55 21.79
N LEU A 212 -9.22 -14.05 20.90
CA LEU A 212 -10.47 -14.72 20.52
C LEU A 212 -10.22 -16.08 19.87
N ARG A 213 -9.20 -16.18 19.00
CA ARG A 213 -8.79 -17.45 18.39
C ARG A 213 -8.28 -18.44 19.43
N LYS A 214 -7.50 -17.98 20.43
CA LYS A 214 -7.07 -18.81 21.56
C LYS A 214 -8.23 -19.29 22.42
N LEU A 215 -9.17 -18.40 22.78
CA LEU A 215 -10.37 -18.75 23.51
C LEU A 215 -11.22 -19.77 22.76
N ALA A 216 -11.45 -19.54 21.48
CA ALA A 216 -12.20 -20.45 20.62
C ALA A 216 -11.56 -21.84 20.55
N SER A 217 -10.22 -21.91 20.42
CA SER A 217 -9.51 -23.21 20.43
C SER A 217 -9.59 -23.91 21.80
N THR A 218 -9.51 -23.17 22.90
CA THR A 218 -9.64 -23.71 24.26
C THR A 218 -11.04 -24.25 24.51
N ILE A 219 -12.09 -23.53 24.12
CA ILE A 219 -13.48 -23.99 24.24
C ILE A 219 -13.70 -25.24 23.37
N SER A 220 -13.13 -25.28 22.18
CA SER A 220 -13.21 -26.47 21.30
C SER A 220 -12.55 -27.72 21.92
N ILE A 221 -11.46 -27.56 22.69
CA ILE A 221 -10.77 -28.67 23.35
C ILE A 221 -11.51 -29.14 24.62
N ILE A 222 -12.12 -28.21 25.37
CA ILE A 222 -12.84 -28.53 26.62
C ILE A 222 -14.25 -29.07 26.33
N GLY A 223 -14.84 -28.70 25.20
CA GLY A 223 -16.18 -29.12 24.79
C GLY A 223 -16.21 -30.50 24.11
N TYR A 224 -15.07 -31.14 23.98
CA TYR A 224 -14.93 -32.54 23.54
C TYR A 224 -14.62 -33.43 24.73
#